data_6eb3d4e3b02885b275199b5f1b1cca9b
#
_entry.id   6eb3d4e3b02885b275199b5f1b1cca9b
#
_cell.length_a   1.000
_cell.length_b   1.000
_cell.length_c   1.000
_cell.angle_alpha   90.00
_cell.angle_beta   90.00
_cell.angle_gamma   90.00
#
_symmetry.space_group_name_H-M   'P 1'
#
loop_
_entity.id
_entity.type
_entity.pdbx_description
1 polymer ?
#
loop_
_entity_poly.entity_id
_entity_poly.type
_entity_poly.pdbx_seq_one_letter_code
_entity_poly.pdbx_strand_id
1 'polypeptide(L)'
;MNNLQKRILTSIIIFPLSIFFILKGGYVLLSFLLLIFFIANYELFSVFKKNSNILFLDLVLILSLFSIYYLAENSFWLLLWVVILVICSDIGGYVFGKIFKWKKLTNISPKKTVSGVLGSFMFS
;
A
#
# COMPACT_ATOMS: atom_id res chain seq x y z
N MET A 1 17.40 -16.73 8.05
CA MET A 1 17.09 -15.50 7.28
C MET A 1 16.52 -14.44 8.22
N ASN A 2 17.16 -13.29 8.28
CA ASN A 2 16.67 -12.17 9.07
C ASN A 2 15.37 -11.59 8.48
N ASN A 3 14.52 -11.00 9.32
CA ASN A 3 13.23 -10.42 8.89
C ASN A 3 13.39 -9.39 7.75
N LEU A 4 14.52 -8.70 7.69
CA LEU A 4 14.85 -7.74 6.63
C LEU A 4 15.13 -8.46 5.28
N GLN A 5 15.85 -9.57 5.29
CA GLN A 5 16.11 -10.37 4.08
C GLN A 5 14.82 -10.94 3.49
N LYS A 6 13.89 -11.42 4.33
CA LYS A 6 12.58 -11.91 3.88
C LYS A 6 11.78 -10.80 3.19
N ARG A 7 11.76 -9.59 3.76
CA ARG A 7 11.06 -8.43 3.19
C ARG A 7 11.65 -7.99 1.86
N ILE A 8 12.98 -7.93 1.75
CA ILE A 8 13.65 -7.60 0.49
C ILE A 8 13.31 -8.63 -0.59
N LEU A 9 13.39 -9.92 -0.27
CA LEU A 9 13.13 -10.99 -1.20
C LEU A 9 11.67 -10.98 -1.70
N THR A 10 10.70 -10.78 -0.80
CA THR A 10 9.29 -10.65 -1.18
C THR A 10 9.03 -9.42 -2.05
N SER A 11 9.67 -8.28 -1.75
CA SER A 11 9.52 -7.07 -2.57
C SER A 11 10.09 -7.23 -3.97
N ILE A 12 11.25 -7.90 -4.11
CA ILE A 12 11.88 -8.19 -5.41
C ILE A 12 10.98 -9.07 -6.29
N ILE A 13 10.18 -9.94 -5.70
CA ILE A 13 9.25 -10.80 -6.45
C ILE A 13 7.93 -10.09 -6.75
N ILE A 14 7.34 -9.44 -5.74
CA ILE A 14 6.00 -8.84 -5.87
C ILE A 14 6.03 -7.61 -6.79
N PHE A 15 7.09 -6.80 -6.74
CA PHE A 15 7.18 -5.59 -7.54
C PHE A 15 7.15 -5.84 -9.06
N PRO A 16 8.02 -6.68 -9.65
CA PRO A 16 7.94 -6.97 -11.08
C PRO A 16 6.67 -7.72 -11.47
N LEU A 17 6.14 -8.56 -10.57
CA LEU A 17 4.88 -9.27 -10.78
C LEU A 17 3.72 -8.28 -10.91
N SER A 18 3.61 -7.30 -10.01
CA SER A 18 2.56 -6.28 -10.07
C SER A 18 2.66 -5.42 -11.34
N ILE A 19 3.88 -5.02 -11.74
CA ILE A 19 4.10 -4.30 -13.00
C ILE A 19 3.61 -5.13 -14.19
N PHE A 20 3.95 -6.42 -14.23
CA PHE A 20 3.49 -7.30 -15.31
C PHE A 20 1.97 -7.34 -15.44
N PHE A 21 1.24 -7.48 -14.32
CA PHE A 21 -0.22 -7.49 -14.32
C PHE A 21 -0.82 -6.14 -14.75
N ILE A 22 -0.23 -5.03 -14.32
CA ILE A 22 -0.66 -3.69 -14.71
C ILE A 22 -0.46 -3.47 -16.23
N LEU A 23 0.70 -3.90 -16.78
CA LEU A 23 0.97 -3.75 -18.21
C LEU A 23 0.07 -4.63 -19.09
N LYS A 24 -0.35 -5.80 -18.60
CA LYS A 24 -1.27 -6.68 -19.33
C LYS A 24 -2.70 -6.13 -19.35
N GLY A 25 -3.13 -5.43 -18.29
CA GLY A 25 -4.49 -4.86 -18.20
C GLY A 25 -5.61 -5.89 -18.23
N GLY A 26 -6.83 -5.45 -18.50
CA GLY A 26 -8.01 -6.26 -18.75
C GLY A 26 -8.29 -7.32 -17.68
N TYR A 27 -8.76 -8.50 -18.11
CA TYR A 27 -9.11 -9.60 -17.21
C TYR A 27 -7.92 -10.14 -16.40
N VAL A 28 -6.69 -9.99 -16.90
CA VAL A 28 -5.47 -10.44 -16.22
C VAL A 28 -5.21 -9.57 -15.00
N LEU A 29 -5.34 -8.26 -15.14
CA LEU A 29 -5.26 -7.33 -14.01
C LEU A 29 -6.39 -7.58 -13.02
N LEU A 30 -7.62 -7.76 -13.51
CA LEU A 30 -8.77 -8.02 -12.66
C LEU A 30 -8.59 -9.27 -11.80
N SER A 31 -8.09 -10.36 -12.37
CA SER A 31 -7.81 -11.59 -11.59
C SER A 31 -6.77 -11.38 -10.49
N PHE A 32 -5.75 -10.57 -10.75
CA PHE A 32 -4.73 -10.21 -9.77
C PHE A 32 -5.31 -9.33 -8.63
N LEU A 33 -6.14 -8.35 -8.98
CA LEU A 33 -6.82 -7.50 -7.99
C LEU A 33 -7.78 -8.29 -7.11
N LEU A 34 -8.51 -9.26 -7.66
CA LEU A 34 -9.34 -10.17 -6.88
C LEU A 34 -8.51 -11.02 -5.91
N LEU A 35 -7.36 -11.52 -6.33
CA LEU A 35 -6.46 -12.24 -5.44
C LEU A 35 -6.01 -11.36 -4.27
N ILE A 36 -5.59 -10.12 -4.55
CA ILE A 36 -5.23 -9.14 -3.51
C ILE A 36 -6.41 -8.88 -2.58
N PHE A 37 -7.62 -8.75 -3.12
CA PHE A 37 -8.83 -8.55 -2.34
C PHE A 37 -9.05 -9.67 -1.32
N PHE A 38 -8.98 -10.92 -1.73
CA PHE A 38 -9.15 -12.05 -0.82
C PHE A 38 -8.08 -12.12 0.26
N ILE A 39 -6.80 -11.87 -0.10
CA ILE A 39 -5.70 -11.85 0.86
C ILE A 39 -5.88 -10.72 1.88
N ALA A 40 -6.20 -9.51 1.41
CA ALA A 40 -6.40 -8.36 2.27
C ALA A 40 -7.61 -8.54 3.21
N ASN A 41 -8.72 -9.09 2.71
CA ASN A 41 -9.87 -9.43 3.53
C ASN A 41 -9.53 -10.45 4.61
N TYR A 42 -8.81 -11.51 4.27
CA TYR A 42 -8.38 -12.51 5.24
C TYR A 42 -7.56 -11.87 6.37
N GLU A 43 -6.65 -10.95 6.02
CA GLU A 43 -5.83 -10.22 6.98
C GLU A 43 -6.68 -9.27 7.83
N LEU A 44 -7.60 -8.50 7.23
CA LEU A 44 -8.54 -7.64 7.95
C LEU A 44 -9.35 -8.41 8.98
N PHE A 45 -9.95 -9.53 8.60
CA PHE A 45 -10.71 -10.39 9.51
C PHE A 45 -9.85 -10.96 10.64
N SER A 46 -8.58 -11.28 10.37
CA SER A 46 -7.66 -11.82 11.39
C SER A 46 -7.30 -10.78 12.46
N VAL A 47 -7.15 -9.50 12.04
CA VAL A 47 -6.75 -8.39 12.92
C VAL A 47 -7.95 -7.83 13.70
N PHE A 48 -9.11 -7.69 13.05
CA PHE A 48 -10.27 -6.96 13.59
C PHE A 48 -11.40 -7.88 14.06
N LYS A 49 -11.10 -9.05 14.59
CA LYS A 49 -12.02 -10.16 14.97
C LYS A 49 -13.39 -9.79 15.61
N LYS A 50 -13.65 -8.54 16.01
CA LYS A 50 -14.90 -8.13 16.67
C LYS A 50 -15.27 -6.65 16.54
N ASN A 51 -14.77 -5.91 15.56
CA ASN A 51 -15.03 -4.47 15.49
C ASN A 51 -16.07 -4.14 14.42
N SER A 52 -17.06 -3.35 14.79
CA SER A 52 -18.15 -2.84 13.92
C SER A 52 -17.63 -2.12 12.64
N ASN A 53 -16.36 -1.72 12.62
CA ASN A 53 -15.76 -0.97 11.53
C ASN A 53 -15.24 -1.84 10.37
N ILE A 54 -15.36 -3.18 10.45
CA ILE A 54 -14.89 -4.08 9.38
C ILE A 54 -15.60 -3.79 8.07
N LEU A 55 -16.91 -3.59 8.09
CA LEU A 55 -17.69 -3.28 6.90
C LEU A 55 -17.24 -1.98 6.22
N PHE A 56 -16.89 -0.96 7.00
CA PHE A 56 -16.37 0.29 6.46
C PHE A 56 -15.00 0.10 5.81
N LEU A 57 -14.12 -0.66 6.44
CA LEU A 57 -12.78 -0.95 5.90
C LEU A 57 -12.86 -1.78 4.62
N ASP A 58 -13.78 -2.75 4.57
CA ASP A 58 -14.03 -3.58 3.40
C ASP A 58 -14.57 -2.74 2.23
N LEU A 59 -15.49 -1.82 2.49
CA LEU A 59 -15.99 -0.87 1.50
C LEU A 59 -14.88 0.01 0.93
N VAL A 60 -14.00 0.54 1.79
CA VAL A 60 -12.83 1.34 1.35
C VAL A 60 -11.90 0.50 0.49
N LEU A 61 -11.69 -0.78 0.83
CA LEU A 61 -10.85 -1.70 0.08
C LEU A 61 -11.44 -1.97 -1.31
N ILE A 62 -12.75 -2.23 -1.41
CA ILE A 62 -13.45 -2.41 -2.68
C ILE A 62 -13.31 -1.17 -3.56
N LEU A 63 -13.58 0.01 -3.01
CA LEU A 63 -13.46 1.28 -3.75
C LEU A 63 -12.04 1.52 -4.25
N SER A 64 -11.02 1.21 -3.44
CA SER A 64 -9.62 1.38 -3.85
C SER A 64 -9.24 0.45 -5.00
N LEU A 65 -9.63 -0.81 -4.96
CA LEU A 65 -9.35 -1.76 -6.04
C LEU A 65 -10.10 -1.41 -7.33
N PHE A 66 -11.37 -0.98 -7.20
CA PHE A 66 -12.14 -0.48 -8.34
C PHE A 66 -11.46 0.74 -8.98
N SER A 67 -10.97 1.68 -8.18
CA SER A 67 -10.25 2.86 -8.67
C SER A 67 -8.97 2.50 -9.41
N ILE A 68 -8.20 1.53 -8.89
CA ILE A 68 -6.98 1.04 -9.55
C ILE A 68 -7.32 0.42 -10.91
N TYR A 69 -8.34 -0.43 -10.96
CA TYR A 69 -8.78 -1.05 -12.22
C TYR A 69 -9.25 0.01 -13.23
N TYR A 70 -10.09 0.95 -12.79
CA TYR A 70 -10.58 2.02 -13.63
C TYR A 70 -9.46 2.91 -14.21
N LEU A 71 -8.47 3.27 -13.38
CA LEU A 71 -7.32 4.05 -13.83
C LEU A 71 -6.44 3.26 -14.80
N ALA A 72 -6.25 1.97 -14.58
CA ALA A 72 -5.45 1.12 -15.46
C ALA A 72 -6.04 1.03 -16.88
N GLU A 73 -7.38 0.91 -16.98
CA GLU A 73 -8.06 0.78 -18.27
C GLU A 73 -8.20 2.12 -19.01
N ASN A 74 -8.45 3.21 -18.29
CA ASN A 74 -8.75 4.50 -18.91
C ASN A 74 -7.55 5.45 -19.01
N SER A 75 -6.60 5.36 -18.07
CA SER A 75 -5.52 6.34 -17.97
C SER A 75 -4.27 5.74 -17.33
N PHE A 76 -3.59 4.87 -18.06
CA PHE A 76 -2.36 4.22 -17.60
C PHE A 76 -1.33 5.19 -17.02
N TRP A 77 -1.17 6.39 -17.63
CA TRP A 77 -0.26 7.42 -17.14
C TRP A 77 -0.65 7.97 -15.76
N LEU A 78 -1.96 8.13 -15.50
CA LEU A 78 -2.45 8.55 -14.18
C LEU A 78 -2.21 7.46 -13.13
N LEU A 79 -2.38 6.19 -13.48
CA LEU A 79 -2.05 5.08 -12.59
C LEU A 79 -0.56 5.10 -12.21
N LEU A 80 0.34 5.26 -13.19
CA LEU A 80 1.78 5.38 -12.93
C LEU A 80 2.09 6.57 -12.02
N TRP A 81 1.46 7.72 -12.25
CA TRP A 81 1.60 8.90 -11.40
C TRP A 81 1.23 8.59 -9.94
N VAL A 82 0.07 7.97 -9.71
CA VAL A 82 -0.38 7.58 -8.36
C VAL A 82 0.61 6.62 -7.71
N VAL A 83 1.10 5.62 -8.44
CA VAL A 83 2.11 4.67 -7.92
C VAL A 83 3.40 5.38 -7.52
N ILE A 84 3.89 6.31 -8.35
CA ILE A 84 5.08 7.11 -8.06
C ILE A 84 4.87 7.96 -6.81
N LEU A 85 3.72 8.64 -6.70
CA LEU A 85 3.37 9.46 -5.53
C LEU A 85 3.39 8.64 -4.24
N VAL A 86 2.79 7.44 -4.26
CA VAL A 86 2.78 6.54 -3.09
C VAL A 86 4.19 6.13 -2.70
N ILE A 87 5.02 5.73 -3.67
CA ILE A 87 6.41 5.34 -3.42
C ILE A 87 7.21 6.52 -2.85
N CYS A 88 7.08 7.70 -3.43
CA CYS A 88 7.76 8.91 -2.95
C CYS A 88 7.33 9.29 -1.53
N SER A 89 6.02 9.24 -1.26
CA SER A 89 5.45 9.49 0.07
C SER A 89 6.00 8.51 1.12
N ASP A 90 6.07 7.22 0.80
CA ASP A 90 6.61 6.19 1.71
C ASP A 90 8.11 6.38 1.97
N ILE A 91 8.88 6.69 0.92
CA ILE A 91 10.32 6.98 1.06
C ILE A 91 10.52 8.25 1.90
N GLY A 92 9.77 9.32 1.61
CA GLY A 92 9.82 10.56 2.37
C GLY A 92 9.51 10.33 3.85
N GLY A 93 8.42 9.60 4.13
CA GLY A 93 8.04 9.24 5.50
C GLY A 93 9.11 8.44 6.24
N TYR A 94 9.72 7.48 5.58
CA TYR A 94 10.80 6.67 6.16
C TYR A 94 12.07 7.48 6.42
N VAL A 95 12.52 8.24 5.43
CA VAL A 95 13.77 9.02 5.51
C VAL A 95 13.67 10.10 6.58
N PHE A 96 12.62 10.92 6.55
CA PHE A 96 12.43 11.99 7.53
C PHE A 96 12.17 11.44 8.93
N GLY A 97 11.41 10.36 9.05
CA GLY A 97 11.19 9.69 10.33
C GLY A 97 12.47 9.17 10.98
N LYS A 98 13.43 8.70 10.15
CA LYS A 98 14.72 8.19 10.61
C LYS A 98 15.73 9.30 10.94
N ILE A 99 15.72 10.39 10.16
CA ILE A 99 16.66 11.51 10.31
C ILE A 99 16.29 12.36 11.54
N PHE A 100 15.05 12.82 11.59
CA PHE A 100 14.64 13.80 12.60
C PHE A 100 14.19 13.17 13.92
N LYS A 101 13.79 11.90 13.94
CA LYS A 101 13.43 11.12 15.15
C LYS A 101 12.53 11.88 16.16
N TRP A 102 11.60 12.70 15.66
CA TRP A 102 10.68 13.47 16.50
C TRP A 102 9.76 12.56 17.30
N LYS A 103 8.91 13.17 18.15
CA LYS A 103 7.97 12.43 19.00
C LYS A 103 7.22 11.36 18.23
N LYS A 104 7.01 10.21 18.88
CA LYS A 104 6.20 9.12 18.34
C LYS A 104 4.77 9.59 18.13
N LEU A 105 4.15 9.20 17.03
CA LEU A 105 2.80 9.63 16.67
C LEU A 105 1.74 9.04 17.59
N THR A 106 1.88 7.75 17.91
CA THR A 106 0.95 7.01 18.77
C THR A 106 1.67 5.93 19.55
N ASN A 107 1.13 5.56 20.71
CA ASN A 107 1.61 4.42 21.50
C ASN A 107 1.37 3.07 20.80
N ILE A 108 0.37 3.02 19.88
CA ILE A 108 -0.01 1.81 19.15
C ILE A 108 1.03 1.47 18.05
N SER A 109 1.67 2.47 17.45
CA SER A 109 2.69 2.27 16.43
C SER A 109 3.99 3.01 16.79
N PRO A 110 4.85 2.43 17.65
CA PRO A 110 6.03 3.12 18.20
C PRO A 110 7.12 3.44 17.17
N LYS A 111 6.98 2.95 15.93
CA LYS A 111 7.91 3.21 14.82
C LYS A 111 7.53 4.42 13.98
N LYS A 112 6.30 4.94 14.10
CA LYS A 112 5.84 6.13 13.35
C LYS A 112 6.13 7.40 14.14
N THR A 113 6.75 8.38 13.47
CA THR A 113 7.12 9.68 14.06
C THR A 113 6.37 10.82 13.36
N VAL A 114 6.18 11.94 14.06
CA VAL A 114 5.57 13.15 13.49
C VAL A 114 6.40 13.68 12.32
N SER A 115 7.73 13.62 12.42
CA SER A 115 8.63 13.99 11.31
C SER A 115 8.44 13.11 10.06
N GLY A 116 8.14 11.83 10.25
CA GLY A 116 7.83 10.92 9.14
C GLY A 116 6.56 11.31 8.40
N VAL A 117 5.51 11.75 9.12
CA VAL A 117 4.27 12.23 8.47
C VAL A 117 4.52 13.50 7.67
N LEU A 118 5.27 14.46 8.23
CA LEU A 118 5.65 15.67 7.49
C LEU A 118 6.49 15.31 6.25
N GLY A 119 7.43 14.37 6.37
CA GLY A 119 8.21 13.89 5.25
C GLY A 119 7.35 13.24 4.15
N SER A 120 6.36 12.42 4.50
CA SER A 120 5.45 11.83 3.51
C SER A 120 4.63 12.90 2.78
N PHE A 121 4.16 13.93 3.48
CA PHE A 121 3.44 15.05 2.87
C PHE A 121 4.31 15.91 1.93
N MET A 122 5.59 16.12 2.26
CA MET A 122 6.48 16.92 1.43
C MET A 122 6.88 16.22 0.13
N PHE A 123 6.82 14.88 0.10
CA PHE A 123 7.19 14.07 -1.06
C PHE A 123 5.98 13.53 -1.84
N SER A 124 4.79 13.83 -1.42
CA SER A 124 3.52 13.55 -2.09
C SER A 124 3.06 14.75 -2.93
#